data_38fcecbb721c124689e7f238835ea1c5
#
_entry.id   38fcecbb721c124689e7f238835ea1c5
#
_cell.length_a   1.000
_cell.length_b   1.000
_cell.length_c   1.000
_cell.angle_alpha   90.00
_cell.angle_beta   90.00
_cell.angle_gamma   90.00
#
_symmetry.space_group_name_H-M   'P 1'
#
loop_
_entity.id
_entity.type
_entity.pdbx_description
1 polymer ?
#
loop_
_entity_poly.entity_id
_entity_poly.type
_entity_poly.pdbx_seq_one_letter_code
_entity_poly.pdbx_strand_id
1 'polypeptide(L)'
;MNLTEEEIAARLREAQSAASTDGYAQSGAPVRKCAAVLVPLLLQDDEWRLLYTRRTDLVESHKGQVSFPGGACNDGETTPEQTALREAEEEIGIRPDNVRLLGRLNPMDTISFYRVTPVVGVIPWPAVFRPAQAEVARIFTMPLAWLADRSNRWEFNLPGRNHSVIVYHPFDGELLWGATARMTVDFLEILFGD
;
A
#
# COMPACT_ATOMS: atom_id res chain seq x y z
N MET A 1 12.12 11.98 -11.26
CA MET A 1 12.31 10.51 -11.29
C MET A 1 11.49 9.96 -12.44
N ASN A 2 12.14 9.56 -13.56
CA ASN A 2 11.43 9.18 -14.80
C ASN A 2 11.44 7.65 -14.96
N LEU A 3 10.78 6.92 -14.04
CA LEU A 3 10.54 5.49 -14.22
C LEU A 3 9.33 5.28 -15.13
N THR A 4 9.43 4.36 -16.08
CA THR A 4 8.27 3.89 -16.85
C THR A 4 7.50 2.81 -16.08
N GLU A 5 6.24 2.56 -16.46
CA GLU A 5 5.45 1.47 -15.88
C GLU A 5 6.14 0.10 -16.07
N GLU A 6 6.80 -0.10 -17.23
CA GLU A 6 7.52 -1.34 -17.54
C GLU A 6 8.73 -1.54 -16.63
N GLU A 7 9.48 -0.47 -16.33
CA GLU A 7 10.59 -0.53 -15.37
C GLU A 7 10.12 -0.82 -13.95
N ILE A 8 9.00 -0.19 -13.52
CA ILE A 8 8.39 -0.49 -12.21
C ILE A 8 7.98 -1.97 -12.15
N ALA A 9 7.26 -2.45 -13.16
CA ALA A 9 6.83 -3.85 -13.22
C ALA A 9 8.01 -4.83 -13.28
N ALA A 10 9.09 -4.49 -13.97
CA ALA A 10 10.30 -5.32 -14.02
C ALA A 10 10.94 -5.45 -12.63
N ARG A 11 11.13 -4.35 -11.91
CA ARG A 11 11.70 -4.33 -10.55
C ARG A 11 10.85 -5.10 -9.54
N LEU A 12 9.52 -4.98 -9.64
CA LEU A 12 8.61 -5.77 -8.80
C LEU A 12 8.75 -7.28 -9.07
N ARG A 13 8.86 -7.72 -10.33
CA ARG A 13 9.06 -9.13 -10.67
C ARG A 13 10.41 -9.67 -10.15
N GLU A 14 11.46 -8.89 -10.26
CA GLU A 14 12.79 -9.25 -9.75
C GLU A 14 12.76 -9.42 -8.23
N ALA A 15 12.16 -8.49 -7.50
CA ALA A 15 12.01 -8.56 -6.05
C ALA A 15 11.20 -9.78 -5.60
N GLN A 16 10.11 -10.12 -6.31
CA GLN A 16 9.32 -11.32 -6.02
C GLN A 16 10.10 -12.62 -6.29
N SER A 17 10.87 -12.67 -7.36
CA SER A 17 11.70 -13.85 -7.68
C SER A 17 12.79 -14.10 -6.62
N ALA A 18 13.39 -13.04 -6.09
CA ALA A 18 14.38 -13.14 -5.01
C ALA A 18 13.76 -13.63 -3.68
N ALA A 19 12.53 -13.18 -3.36
CA ALA A 19 11.84 -13.54 -2.12
C ALA A 19 11.33 -14.99 -2.09
N SER A 20 11.05 -15.60 -3.24
CA SER A 20 10.57 -16.99 -3.31
C SER A 20 11.62 -18.04 -2.94
N THR A 21 12.89 -17.66 -2.78
CA THR A 21 13.98 -18.53 -2.30
C THR A 21 14.12 -18.57 -0.78
N ASP A 22 13.56 -17.61 -0.06
CA ASP A 22 13.55 -17.59 1.40
C ASP A 22 12.20 -18.14 1.93
N GLY A 23 12.19 -19.43 2.27
CA GLY A 23 11.01 -20.19 2.68
C GLY A 23 10.17 -19.54 3.77
N TYR A 24 9.06 -18.96 3.41
CA TYR A 24 8.01 -18.50 4.32
C TYR A 24 7.10 -19.64 4.78
N ALA A 25 7.70 -20.65 5.40
CA ALA A 25 6.97 -21.65 6.20
C ALA A 25 7.61 -21.71 7.59
N GLN A 26 7.39 -20.70 8.42
CA GLN A 26 7.58 -20.87 9.87
C GLN A 26 6.39 -21.68 10.40
N SER A 27 6.60 -22.98 10.52
CA SER A 27 5.70 -23.87 11.23
C SER A 27 5.56 -23.37 12.67
N GLY A 28 4.34 -22.96 13.06
CA GLY A 28 4.01 -22.50 14.41
C GLY A 28 3.56 -21.05 14.55
N ALA A 29 3.52 -20.28 13.48
CA ALA A 29 2.95 -18.92 13.51
C ALA A 29 1.42 -18.97 13.70
N PRO A 30 0.83 -18.04 14.48
CA PRO A 30 -0.63 -17.98 14.62
C PRO A 30 -1.30 -17.76 13.26
N VAL A 31 -2.43 -18.42 13.03
CA VAL A 31 -3.22 -18.25 11.80
C VAL A 31 -3.63 -16.79 11.71
N ARG A 32 -3.23 -16.14 10.63
CA ARG A 32 -3.57 -14.74 10.34
C ARG A 32 -4.71 -14.67 9.34
N LYS A 33 -5.56 -13.65 9.50
CA LYS A 33 -6.61 -13.36 8.52
C LYS A 33 -5.96 -12.78 7.25
N CYS A 34 -6.46 -13.24 6.09
CA CYS A 34 -6.04 -12.68 4.80
C CYS A 34 -6.55 -11.25 4.64
N ALA A 35 -5.69 -10.41 4.07
CA ALA A 35 -6.07 -9.08 3.59
C ALA A 35 -5.20 -8.68 2.38
N ALA A 36 -5.72 -7.75 1.58
CA ALA A 36 -4.93 -7.15 0.51
C ALA A 36 -5.25 -5.65 0.40
N VAL A 37 -4.27 -4.89 -0.05
CA VAL A 37 -4.42 -3.46 -0.32
C VAL A 37 -3.94 -3.16 -1.75
N LEU A 38 -4.57 -2.20 -2.40
CA LEU A 38 -4.04 -1.64 -3.62
C LEU A 38 -3.03 -0.54 -3.27
N VAL A 39 -1.84 -0.58 -3.83
CA VAL A 39 -0.83 0.49 -3.83
C VAL A 39 -0.99 1.26 -5.13
N PRO A 40 -1.83 2.32 -5.17
CA PRO A 40 -2.21 2.94 -6.42
C PRO A 40 -1.19 4.00 -6.84
N LEU A 41 -0.64 3.83 -8.03
CA LEU A 41 0.22 4.79 -8.71
C LEU A 41 -0.59 5.64 -9.68
N LEU A 42 -0.30 6.94 -9.74
CA LEU A 42 -0.82 7.87 -10.73
C LEU A 42 0.35 8.68 -11.30
N LEU A 43 0.33 8.89 -12.60
CA LEU A 43 1.25 9.83 -13.26
C LEU A 43 0.50 11.15 -13.47
N GLN A 44 0.78 12.14 -12.63
CA GLN A 44 0.16 13.46 -12.67
C GLN A 44 1.23 14.51 -12.95
N ASP A 45 1.07 15.31 -14.01
CA ASP A 45 1.99 16.36 -14.43
C ASP A 45 3.46 15.86 -14.52
N ASP A 46 3.65 14.69 -15.15
CA ASP A 46 4.92 13.97 -15.29
C ASP A 46 5.57 13.55 -13.96
N GLU A 47 4.84 13.59 -12.86
CA GLU A 47 5.28 13.15 -11.55
C GLU A 47 4.50 11.91 -11.08
N TRP A 48 5.22 10.85 -10.70
CA TRP A 48 4.62 9.69 -10.06
C TRP A 48 4.18 10.02 -8.63
N ARG A 49 2.95 9.63 -8.31
CA ARG A 49 2.33 9.84 -7.01
C ARG A 49 1.69 8.55 -6.51
N LEU A 50 1.71 8.34 -5.20
CA LEU A 50 0.93 7.30 -4.54
C LEU A 50 -0.37 7.90 -3.99
N LEU A 51 -1.48 7.19 -4.21
CA LEU A 51 -2.77 7.57 -3.65
C LEU A 51 -2.98 6.88 -2.30
N TYR A 52 -3.55 7.63 -1.37
CA TYR A 52 -3.94 7.19 -0.04
C TYR A 52 -5.36 7.60 0.27
N THR A 53 -5.96 6.87 1.20
CA THR A 53 -7.22 7.23 1.84
C THR A 53 -6.97 7.63 3.30
N ARG A 54 -7.76 8.56 3.84
CA ARG A 54 -7.89 8.77 5.27
C ARG A 54 -9.22 8.19 5.72
N ARG A 55 -9.20 7.29 6.68
CA ARG A 55 -10.40 6.68 7.24
C ARG A 55 -11.23 7.73 8.00
N THR A 56 -12.56 7.54 7.99
CA THR A 56 -13.45 8.40 8.78
C THR A 56 -13.28 8.16 10.27
N ASP A 57 -13.74 9.12 11.08
CA ASP A 57 -13.84 8.93 12.53
C ASP A 57 -15.07 8.09 12.95
N LEU A 58 -15.92 7.72 11.96
CA LEU A 58 -17.14 6.93 12.17
C LEU A 58 -16.91 5.44 12.24
N VAL A 59 -15.78 4.94 11.72
CA VAL A 59 -15.43 3.51 11.77
C VAL A 59 -15.00 3.10 13.18
N GLU A 60 -15.18 1.82 13.54
CA GLU A 60 -14.83 1.32 14.87
C GLU A 60 -13.31 1.26 15.12
N SER A 61 -12.53 0.96 14.08
CA SER A 61 -11.08 0.75 14.17
C SER A 61 -10.31 1.67 13.24
N HIS A 62 -9.09 2.07 13.65
CA HIS A 62 -8.17 2.84 12.82
C HIS A 62 -8.72 4.21 12.38
N LYS A 63 -9.49 4.87 13.24
CA LYS A 63 -10.07 6.20 13.01
C LYS A 63 -9.01 7.21 12.58
N GLY A 64 -9.29 7.96 11.51
CA GLY A 64 -8.42 9.02 11.00
C GLY A 64 -7.07 8.55 10.46
N GLN A 65 -6.79 7.25 10.39
CA GLN A 65 -5.53 6.74 9.88
C GLN A 65 -5.47 6.83 8.36
N VAL A 66 -4.26 7.12 7.89
CA VAL A 66 -3.92 7.06 6.46
C VAL A 66 -3.61 5.62 6.08
N SER A 67 -4.25 5.13 5.03
CA SER A 67 -4.07 3.78 4.50
C SER A 67 -4.08 3.75 2.97
N PHE A 68 -3.57 2.68 2.41
CA PHE A 68 -3.93 2.29 1.05
C PHE A 68 -5.37 1.75 1.04
N PRO A 69 -6.12 1.91 -0.07
CA PRO A 69 -7.41 1.25 -0.23
C PRO A 69 -7.26 -0.26 -0.09
N GLY A 70 -8.09 -0.90 0.75
CA GLY A 70 -7.97 -2.32 0.97
C GLY A 70 -8.64 -2.84 2.23
N GLY A 71 -8.75 -4.16 2.32
CA GLY A 71 -9.43 -4.82 3.42
C GLY A 71 -9.22 -6.32 3.47
N ALA A 72 -10.10 -7.00 4.21
CA ALA A 72 -10.06 -8.45 4.38
C ALA A 72 -10.46 -9.20 3.11
N CYS A 73 -9.87 -10.38 2.90
CA CYS A 73 -10.31 -11.28 1.84
C CYS A 73 -11.72 -11.81 2.14
N ASN A 74 -12.56 -11.86 1.12
CA ASN A 74 -13.86 -12.50 1.18
C ASN A 74 -13.79 -13.98 0.77
N ASP A 75 -14.77 -14.75 1.22
CA ASP A 75 -14.93 -16.14 0.78
C ASP A 75 -15.11 -16.19 -0.75
N GLY A 76 -14.32 -17.04 -1.41
CA GLY A 76 -14.32 -17.18 -2.87
C GLY A 76 -13.28 -16.32 -3.61
N GLU A 77 -12.65 -15.37 -2.96
CA GLU A 77 -11.48 -14.68 -3.52
C GLU A 77 -10.24 -15.59 -3.43
N THR A 78 -9.60 -15.80 -4.56
CA THR A 78 -8.46 -16.73 -4.67
C THR A 78 -7.12 -16.04 -4.84
N THR A 79 -7.14 -14.73 -5.12
CA THR A 79 -5.93 -13.92 -5.31
C THR A 79 -6.01 -12.58 -4.56
N PRO A 80 -4.87 -12.05 -4.09
CA PRO A 80 -4.83 -10.74 -3.46
C PRO A 80 -5.31 -9.60 -4.37
N GLU A 81 -5.15 -9.74 -5.68
CA GLU A 81 -5.63 -8.76 -6.66
C GLU A 81 -7.14 -8.63 -6.64
N GLN A 82 -7.87 -9.75 -6.50
CA GLN A 82 -9.33 -9.72 -6.42
C GLN A 82 -9.78 -8.89 -5.21
N THR A 83 -9.19 -9.14 -4.04
CA THR A 83 -9.48 -8.38 -2.82
C THR A 83 -9.10 -6.91 -2.98
N ALA A 84 -7.88 -6.60 -3.42
CA ALA A 84 -7.39 -5.24 -3.53
C ALA A 84 -8.21 -4.40 -4.53
N LEU A 85 -8.62 -4.99 -5.65
CA LEU A 85 -9.43 -4.31 -6.66
C LEU A 85 -10.87 -4.10 -6.21
N ARG A 86 -11.50 -5.09 -5.55
CA ARG A 86 -12.84 -4.96 -4.99
C ARG A 86 -12.87 -3.83 -3.94
N GLU A 87 -11.94 -3.85 -2.99
CA GLU A 87 -11.86 -2.83 -1.94
C GLU A 87 -11.61 -1.43 -2.53
N ALA A 88 -10.76 -1.31 -3.56
CA ALA A 88 -10.55 -0.04 -4.25
C ALA A 88 -11.82 0.45 -4.97
N GLU A 89 -12.62 -0.45 -5.54
CA GLU A 89 -13.91 -0.07 -6.12
C GLU A 89 -14.89 0.37 -5.04
N GLU A 90 -14.98 -0.34 -3.93
CA GLU A 90 -15.86 -0.03 -2.80
C GLU A 90 -15.46 1.27 -2.09
N GLU A 91 -14.17 1.46 -1.76
CA GLU A 91 -13.69 2.62 -0.98
C GLU A 91 -13.52 3.91 -1.80
N ILE A 92 -13.01 3.82 -3.04
CA ILE A 92 -12.65 5.01 -3.84
C ILE A 92 -13.34 5.08 -5.21
N GLY A 93 -14.18 4.10 -5.56
CA GLY A 93 -14.99 4.08 -6.77
C GLY A 93 -14.20 3.83 -8.06
N ILE A 94 -13.01 3.26 -7.98
CA ILE A 94 -12.21 2.91 -9.17
C ILE A 94 -12.53 1.50 -9.61
N ARG A 95 -13.08 1.37 -10.83
CA ARG A 95 -13.41 0.06 -11.41
C ARG A 95 -12.14 -0.78 -11.62
N PRO A 96 -12.19 -2.09 -11.35
CA PRO A 96 -11.07 -3.01 -11.58
C PRO A 96 -10.45 -2.89 -12.98
N ASP A 97 -11.26 -2.77 -14.02
CA ASP A 97 -10.83 -2.63 -15.41
C ASP A 97 -10.01 -1.36 -15.70
N ASN A 98 -10.08 -0.37 -14.82
CA ASN A 98 -9.32 0.87 -14.92
C ASN A 98 -7.98 0.81 -14.20
N VAL A 99 -7.62 -0.32 -13.58
CA VAL A 99 -6.36 -0.51 -12.87
C VAL A 99 -5.46 -1.44 -13.68
N ARG A 100 -4.30 -0.96 -14.07
CA ARG A 100 -3.25 -1.82 -14.67
C ARG A 100 -2.37 -2.36 -13.56
N LEU A 101 -2.49 -3.65 -13.29
CA LEU A 101 -1.67 -4.32 -12.28
C LEU A 101 -0.23 -4.47 -12.75
N LEU A 102 0.72 -4.08 -11.89
CA LEU A 102 2.16 -4.16 -12.17
C LEU A 102 2.85 -5.30 -11.44
N GLY A 103 2.33 -5.70 -10.26
CA GLY A 103 2.89 -6.76 -9.43
C GLY A 103 2.44 -6.66 -7.98
N ARG A 104 3.17 -7.33 -7.09
CA ARG A 104 2.91 -7.34 -5.63
C ARG A 104 4.18 -7.01 -4.87
N LEU A 105 4.03 -6.54 -3.64
CA LEU A 105 5.09 -6.56 -2.65
C LEU A 105 5.01 -7.86 -1.83
N ASN A 106 6.04 -8.13 -1.04
CA ASN A 106 6.00 -9.22 -0.08
C ASN A 106 4.88 -9.01 0.94
N PRO A 107 4.13 -10.06 1.29
CA PRO A 107 3.12 -9.97 2.34
C PRO A 107 3.75 -9.57 3.67
N MET A 108 3.07 -8.71 4.42
CA MET A 108 3.48 -8.33 5.76
C MET A 108 2.45 -8.71 6.81
N ASP A 109 2.94 -9.07 7.97
CA ASP A 109 2.11 -9.37 9.13
C ASP A 109 1.87 -8.12 9.97
N THR A 110 0.61 -7.85 10.28
CA THR A 110 0.21 -6.69 11.10
C THR A 110 -0.02 -7.09 12.57
N ILE A 111 0.03 -6.11 13.46
CA ILE A 111 -0.29 -6.29 14.89
C ILE A 111 -1.77 -6.64 15.11
N SER A 112 -2.63 -6.35 14.18
CA SER A 112 -4.07 -6.70 14.17
C SER A 112 -4.35 -8.11 13.65
N PHE A 113 -3.31 -8.96 13.55
CA PHE A 113 -3.39 -10.36 13.13
C PHE A 113 -3.86 -10.56 11.68
N TYR A 114 -3.59 -9.60 10.79
CA TYR A 114 -3.75 -9.77 9.36
C TYR A 114 -2.41 -10.04 8.69
N ARG A 115 -2.43 -10.88 7.65
CA ARG A 115 -1.39 -10.97 6.64
C ARG A 115 -1.86 -10.18 5.43
N VAL A 116 -1.23 -9.02 5.21
CA VAL A 116 -1.61 -8.06 4.17
C VAL A 116 -0.69 -8.23 2.97
N THR A 117 -1.26 -8.45 1.79
CA THR A 117 -0.52 -8.46 0.52
C THR A 117 -0.74 -7.14 -0.21
N PRO A 118 0.30 -6.29 -0.37
CA PRO A 118 0.18 -5.07 -1.17
C PRO A 118 0.26 -5.41 -2.66
N VAL A 119 -0.72 -4.95 -3.42
CA VAL A 119 -0.85 -5.11 -4.87
C VAL A 119 -0.59 -3.76 -5.53
N VAL A 120 0.40 -3.68 -6.40
CA VAL A 120 0.77 -2.43 -7.07
C VAL A 120 0.02 -2.31 -8.39
N GLY A 121 -0.64 -1.18 -8.59
CA GLY A 121 -1.38 -0.92 -9.82
C GLY A 121 -1.37 0.55 -10.22
N VAL A 122 -1.43 0.82 -11.52
CA VAL A 122 -1.54 2.17 -12.08
C VAL A 122 -2.99 2.50 -12.37
N ILE A 123 -3.43 3.64 -11.86
CA ILE A 123 -4.71 4.26 -12.18
C ILE A 123 -4.43 5.36 -13.20
N PRO A 124 -5.04 5.33 -14.41
CA PRO A 124 -4.86 6.37 -15.41
C PRO A 124 -5.30 7.74 -14.90
N TRP A 125 -4.50 8.76 -15.14
CA TRP A 125 -4.84 10.14 -14.80
C TRP A 125 -5.27 10.94 -16.03
N PRO A 126 -6.31 11.82 -15.97
CA PRO A 126 -7.13 12.11 -14.80
C PRO A 126 -8.15 11.00 -14.47
N ALA A 127 -8.42 10.77 -13.19
CA ALA A 127 -9.41 9.83 -12.69
C ALA A 127 -10.49 10.54 -11.85
N VAL A 128 -11.70 9.99 -11.87
CA VAL A 128 -12.79 10.46 -11.02
C VAL A 128 -12.94 9.49 -9.85
N PHE A 129 -12.65 9.97 -8.65
CA PHE A 129 -12.80 9.21 -7.42
C PHE A 129 -14.16 9.46 -6.79
N ARG A 130 -14.72 8.41 -6.18
CA ARG A 130 -16.00 8.45 -5.44
C ARG A 130 -15.80 7.81 -4.09
N PRO A 131 -15.40 8.59 -3.05
CA PRO A 131 -15.16 8.04 -1.74
C PRO A 131 -16.45 7.47 -1.12
N ALA A 132 -16.37 6.28 -0.55
CA ALA A 132 -17.41 5.73 0.33
C ALA A 132 -17.40 6.53 1.63
N GLN A 133 -18.28 7.51 1.75
CA GLN A 133 -18.31 8.50 2.85
C GLN A 133 -18.40 7.87 4.25
N ALA A 134 -18.92 6.66 4.36
CA ALA A 134 -18.98 5.94 5.62
C ALA A 134 -17.59 5.46 6.09
N GLU A 135 -16.64 5.26 5.17
CA GLU A 135 -15.31 4.69 5.46
C GLU A 135 -14.17 5.64 5.15
N VAL A 136 -14.29 6.42 4.08
CA VAL A 136 -13.24 7.30 3.54
C VAL A 136 -13.62 8.76 3.72
N ALA A 137 -12.89 9.45 4.60
CA ALA A 137 -13.05 10.89 4.82
C ALA A 137 -12.34 11.72 3.75
N ARG A 138 -11.24 11.22 3.20
CA ARG A 138 -10.43 11.94 2.21
C ARG A 138 -9.67 10.97 1.32
N ILE A 139 -9.55 11.33 0.04
CA ILE A 139 -8.62 10.72 -0.93
C ILE A 139 -7.59 11.80 -1.28
N PHE A 140 -6.31 11.45 -1.26
CA PHE A 140 -5.23 12.38 -1.56
C PHE A 140 -4.02 11.64 -2.12
N THR A 141 -3.05 12.38 -2.66
CA THR A 141 -1.84 11.79 -3.23
C THR A 141 -0.59 12.43 -2.65
N MET A 142 0.47 11.62 -2.51
CA MET A 142 1.80 12.10 -2.14
C MET A 142 2.78 11.84 -3.29
N PRO A 143 3.66 12.82 -3.64
CA PRO A 143 4.69 12.62 -4.65
C PRO A 143 5.65 11.49 -4.29
N LEU A 144 5.97 10.62 -5.25
CA LEU A 144 6.92 9.54 -5.02
C LEU A 144 8.31 10.06 -4.67
N ALA A 145 8.70 11.20 -5.26
CA ALA A 145 9.96 11.87 -4.95
C ALA A 145 10.04 12.35 -3.51
N TRP A 146 8.94 12.91 -2.97
CA TRP A 146 8.87 13.33 -1.57
C TRP A 146 8.92 12.14 -0.61
N LEU A 147 8.22 11.06 -0.94
CA LEU A 147 8.21 9.83 -0.13
C LEU A 147 9.58 9.13 -0.11
N ALA A 148 10.34 9.21 -1.21
CA ALA A 148 11.66 8.64 -1.31
C ALA A 148 12.74 9.41 -0.52
N ASP A 149 12.53 10.69 -0.26
CA ASP A 149 13.46 11.49 0.53
C ASP A 149 13.39 11.07 2.00
N ARG A 150 14.47 10.44 2.47
CA ARG A 150 14.60 9.97 3.86
C ARG A 150 14.53 11.07 4.90
N SER A 151 14.82 12.31 4.54
CA SER A 151 14.67 13.46 5.45
C SER A 151 13.21 13.76 5.81
N ASN A 152 12.25 13.23 5.04
CA ASN A 152 10.83 13.39 5.28
C ASN A 152 10.23 12.33 6.23
N ARG A 153 11.06 11.46 6.83
CA ARG A 153 10.55 10.43 7.76
C ARG A 153 11.51 10.18 8.91
N TRP A 154 10.94 9.73 10.02
CA TRP A 154 11.65 9.15 11.15
C TRP A 154 11.51 7.64 11.15
N GLU A 155 12.55 6.94 11.58
CA GLU A 155 12.55 5.51 11.78
C GLU A 155 12.98 5.21 13.22
N PHE A 156 12.12 4.51 13.97
CA PHE A 156 12.34 4.20 15.37
C PHE A 156 12.46 2.69 15.56
N ASN A 157 13.56 2.23 16.12
CA ASN A 157 13.71 0.84 16.56
C ASN A 157 13.11 0.70 17.95
N LEU A 158 12.02 -0.05 18.06
CA LEU A 158 11.40 -0.34 19.34
C LEU A 158 11.98 -1.63 19.93
N PRO A 159 12.34 -1.63 21.24
CA PRO A 159 12.83 -2.84 21.92
C PRO A 159 11.83 -4.00 21.79
N GLY A 160 12.32 -5.19 21.41
CA GLY A 160 11.49 -6.39 21.26
C GLY A 160 10.67 -6.46 19.94
N ARG A 161 10.88 -5.57 19.00
CA ARG A 161 10.32 -5.65 17.64
C ARG A 161 11.43 -5.86 16.61
N ASN A 162 11.17 -6.75 15.66
CA ASN A 162 12.12 -7.04 14.55
C ASN A 162 12.09 -5.98 13.43
N HIS A 163 11.16 -5.01 13.50
CA HIS A 163 11.00 -3.99 12.48
C HIS A 163 10.91 -2.60 13.12
N SER A 164 11.53 -1.61 12.48
CA SER A 164 11.39 -0.20 12.83
C SER A 164 9.96 0.29 12.60
N VAL A 165 9.52 1.22 13.43
CA VAL A 165 8.30 2.00 13.19
C VAL A 165 8.67 3.21 12.35
N ILE A 166 7.98 3.37 11.22
CA ILE A 166 8.19 4.47 10.28
C ILE A 166 7.07 5.48 10.48
N VAL A 167 7.46 6.76 10.53
CA VAL A 167 6.54 7.89 10.61
C VAL A 167 7.05 8.98 9.68
N TYR A 168 6.27 9.32 8.67
CA TYR A 168 6.57 10.45 7.79
C TYR A 168 6.21 11.77 8.46
N HIS A 169 6.87 12.85 8.07
CA HIS A 169 6.45 14.20 8.41
C HIS A 169 5.03 14.43 7.84
N PRO A 170 4.22 15.30 8.46
CA PRO A 170 2.91 15.61 7.91
C PRO A 170 3.02 16.16 6.49
N PHE A 171 2.24 15.60 5.56
CA PHE A 171 2.11 16.08 4.20
C PHE A 171 0.66 16.49 3.95
N ASP A 172 0.44 17.75 3.59
CA ASP A 172 -0.91 18.32 3.36
C ASP A 172 -1.89 18.03 4.53
N GLY A 173 -1.35 18.09 5.77
CA GLY A 173 -2.10 17.84 7.01
C GLY A 173 -2.33 16.37 7.36
N GLU A 174 -1.85 15.43 6.55
CA GLU A 174 -2.01 14.00 6.75
C GLU A 174 -0.74 13.34 7.29
N LEU A 175 -0.90 12.40 8.22
CA LEU A 175 0.20 11.68 8.86
C LEU A 175 0.27 10.23 8.36
N LEU A 176 1.31 9.91 7.61
CA LEU A 176 1.59 8.55 7.14
C LEU A 176 2.51 7.83 8.13
N TRP A 177 2.06 6.70 8.71
CA TRP A 177 2.83 5.95 9.68
C TRP A 177 2.47 4.46 9.73
N GLY A 178 3.23 3.67 10.49
CA GLY A 178 2.92 2.26 10.79
C GLY A 178 2.98 1.35 9.56
N ALA A 179 2.00 0.46 9.41
CA ALA A 179 1.98 -0.56 8.36
C ALA A 179 1.97 0.07 6.96
N THR A 180 1.17 1.11 6.74
CA THR A 180 1.09 1.80 5.44
C THR A 180 2.42 2.47 5.09
N ALA A 181 3.07 3.13 6.05
CA ALA A 181 4.40 3.72 5.85
C ALA A 181 5.45 2.65 5.55
N ARG A 182 5.39 1.49 6.21
CA ARG A 182 6.29 0.35 5.93
C ARG A 182 6.10 -0.15 4.50
N MET A 183 4.87 -0.44 4.08
CA MET A 183 4.58 -0.87 2.70
C MET A 183 5.03 0.17 1.66
N THR A 184 4.90 1.47 1.99
CA THR A 184 5.42 2.56 1.15
C THR A 184 6.94 2.48 1.03
N VAL A 185 7.66 2.31 2.14
CA VAL A 185 9.13 2.21 2.13
C VAL A 185 9.59 0.95 1.40
N ASP A 186 8.96 -0.21 1.65
CA ASP A 186 9.28 -1.47 0.95
C ASP A 186 9.12 -1.31 -0.57
N PHE A 187 8.08 -0.59 -1.02
CA PHE A 187 7.90 -0.26 -2.43
C PHE A 187 9.00 0.66 -2.97
N LEU A 188 9.37 1.69 -2.22
CA LEU A 188 10.44 2.62 -2.62
C LEU A 188 11.81 1.94 -2.69
N GLU A 189 12.11 1.03 -1.76
CA GLU A 189 13.34 0.22 -1.77
C GLU A 189 13.43 -0.66 -3.01
N ILE A 190 12.32 -1.25 -3.46
CA ILE A 190 12.27 -1.99 -4.73
C ILE A 190 12.52 -1.07 -5.93
N LEU A 191 11.97 0.15 -5.89
CA LEU A 191 12.09 1.07 -7.02
C LEU A 191 13.45 1.75 -7.13
N PHE A 192 14.09 2.06 -6.01
CA PHE A 192 15.28 2.92 -6.05
C PHE A 192 16.54 2.24 -5.53
N GLY A 193 16.38 1.08 -4.91
CA GLY A 193 17.46 0.40 -4.22
C GLY A 193 17.97 1.19 -3.02
N ASP A 194 18.69 0.56 -2.16
CA ASP A 194 19.55 1.24 -1.22
C ASP A 194 20.85 0.53 -1.03
#